data_6ab1d16c48104bb7f3d03367dcb0f570
#
_entry.id   6ab1d16c48104bb7f3d03367dcb0f570
#
_cell.length_a   1.000
_cell.length_b   1.000
_cell.length_c   1.000
_cell.angle_alpha   90.00
_cell.angle_beta   90.00
_cell.angle_gamma   90.00
#
_symmetry.space_group_name_H-M   'P 1'
#
loop_
_entity.id
_entity.type
_entity.pdbx_description
1 polymer ?
#
loop_
_entity_poly.entity_id
_entity_poly.type
_entity_poly.pdbx_seq_one_letter_code
_entity_poly.pdbx_strand_id
1 'polypeptide(L)' 'MDAEQAAELARSLQSNEAFQAALDGVRDTALERMASLKPREDVDAIIECQATVKVVDDIRADLERFVRSGRKRKPAGLA' A
#
# COMPACT_ATOMS: atom_id res chain seq x y z
N MET A 1 -8.61 12.70 -13.16
CA MET A 1 -8.97 12.78 -11.72
C MET A 1 -8.18 13.88 -11.05
N ASP A 2 -8.84 14.78 -10.36
CA ASP A 2 -8.12 15.83 -9.65
C ASP A 2 -7.67 15.35 -8.26
N ALA A 3 -6.90 16.20 -7.56
CA ALA A 3 -6.32 15.82 -6.27
C ALA A 3 -7.38 15.59 -5.18
N GLU A 4 -8.49 16.33 -5.22
CA GLU A 4 -9.55 16.14 -4.23
C GLU A 4 -10.30 14.83 -4.45
N GLN A 5 -10.59 14.49 -5.70
CA GLN A 5 -11.21 13.22 -6.04
C GLN A 5 -10.30 12.05 -5.66
N ALA A 6 -9.01 12.15 -5.97
CA ALA A 6 -8.05 11.14 -5.60
C ALA A 6 -7.98 10.96 -4.08
N ALA A 7 -8.00 12.06 -3.33
CA ALA A 7 -7.97 12.02 -1.87
C ALA A 7 -9.22 11.34 -1.30
N GLU A 8 -10.40 11.64 -1.84
CA GLU A 8 -11.64 11.00 -1.38
C GLU A 8 -11.64 9.51 -1.66
N LEU A 9 -11.23 9.10 -2.86
CA LEU A 9 -11.15 7.70 -3.21
C LEU A 9 -10.12 6.98 -2.35
N ALA A 10 -8.99 7.63 -2.09
CA ALA A 10 -7.95 7.06 -1.24
C ALA A 10 -8.46 6.84 0.19
N ARG A 11 -9.18 7.81 0.76
CA ARG A 11 -9.78 7.64 2.10
C ARG A 11 -10.79 6.51 2.12
N SER A 12 -11.59 6.40 1.06
CA SER A 12 -12.56 5.32 0.92
C SER A 12 -11.87 3.95 0.94
N LEU A 13 -10.75 3.81 0.23
CA LEU A 13 -9.99 2.57 0.23
C LEU A 13 -9.31 2.31 1.58
N GLN A 14 -8.80 3.35 2.23
CA GLN A 14 -8.19 3.20 3.56
C GLN A 14 -9.19 2.69 4.61
N SER A 15 -10.45 3.05 4.48
CA SER A 15 -11.50 2.60 5.40
C SER A 15 -12.27 1.38 4.90
N ASN A 16 -11.94 0.85 3.73
CA ASN A 16 -12.58 -0.34 3.19
C ASN A 16 -11.95 -1.59 3.80
N GLU A 17 -12.72 -2.28 4.65
CA GLU A 17 -12.21 -3.46 5.36
C GLU A 17 -11.79 -4.59 4.42
N ALA A 18 -12.54 -4.82 3.35
CA ALA A 18 -12.21 -5.88 2.40
C ALA A 18 -10.91 -5.58 1.66
N PHE A 19 -10.70 -4.32 1.26
CA PHE A 19 -9.48 -3.90 0.60
C PHE A 19 -8.28 -4.04 1.53
N GLN A 20 -8.40 -3.59 2.77
CA GLN A 20 -7.33 -3.71 3.76
C GLN A 20 -7.03 -5.18 4.08
N ALA A 21 -8.05 -6.00 4.22
CA ALA A 21 -7.86 -7.42 4.45
C ALA A 21 -7.15 -8.11 3.28
N ALA A 22 -7.47 -7.71 2.05
CA ALA A 22 -6.80 -8.24 0.87
C ALA A 22 -5.31 -7.87 0.85
N LEU A 23 -4.98 -6.62 1.16
CA LEU A 23 -3.59 -6.18 1.24
C LEU A 23 -2.83 -6.93 2.34
N ASP A 24 -3.45 -7.06 3.52
CA ASP A 24 -2.86 -7.81 4.63
C ASP A 24 -2.64 -9.27 4.24
N GLY A 25 -3.59 -9.89 3.56
CA GLY A 25 -3.48 -11.27 3.13
C GLY A 25 -2.32 -11.49 2.18
N VAL A 26 -2.15 -10.63 1.19
CA VAL A 26 -1.03 -10.71 0.25
C VAL A 26 0.30 -10.54 0.98
N ARG A 27 0.37 -9.57 1.86
CA ARG A 27 1.59 -9.28 2.63
C ARG A 27 1.94 -10.44 3.57
N ASP A 28 0.97 -10.94 4.31
CA ASP A 28 1.18 -12.03 5.27
C ASP A 28 1.59 -13.32 4.56
N THR A 29 0.98 -13.64 3.42
CA THR A 29 1.35 -14.80 2.63
C THR A 29 2.81 -14.72 2.16
N ALA A 30 3.24 -13.55 1.72
CA ALA A 30 4.63 -13.34 1.30
C ALA A 30 5.60 -13.52 2.48
N LEU A 31 5.25 -12.97 3.66
CA LEU A 31 6.07 -13.11 4.86
C LEU A 31 6.17 -14.57 5.33
N GLU A 32 5.04 -15.28 5.34
CA GLU A 32 5.01 -16.69 5.71
C GLU A 32 5.85 -17.54 4.77
N ARG A 33 5.73 -17.30 3.47
CA ARG A 33 6.53 -18.00 2.48
C ARG A 33 8.02 -17.74 2.70
N MET A 34 8.38 -16.47 2.92
CA MET A 34 9.77 -16.07 3.18
C MET A 34 10.36 -16.79 4.39
N ALA A 35 9.56 -16.93 5.45
CA ALA A 35 9.99 -17.60 6.67
C ALA A 35 10.31 -19.08 6.48
N SER A 36 9.70 -19.72 5.47
CA SER A 36 9.94 -21.14 5.16
C SER A 36 11.04 -21.38 4.16
N LEU A 37 11.57 -20.34 3.52
CA LEU A 37 12.60 -20.45 2.51
C LEU A 37 14.00 -20.45 3.13
N LYS A 38 14.94 -21.09 2.42
CA LYS A 38 16.33 -21.17 2.88
C LYS A 38 17.14 -20.03 2.28
N PRO A 39 17.73 -19.16 3.10
CA PRO A 39 18.38 -17.94 2.61
C PRO A 39 19.46 -18.16 1.54
N ARG A 40 20.15 -19.28 1.59
CA ARG A 40 21.25 -19.55 0.63
C ARG A 40 20.77 -20.24 -0.65
N GLU A 41 19.69 -21.01 -0.56
CA GLU A 41 19.22 -21.83 -1.67
C GLU A 41 18.09 -21.16 -2.44
N ASP A 42 17.27 -20.38 -1.74
CA ASP A 42 16.02 -19.83 -2.29
C ASP A 42 16.09 -18.30 -2.45
N VAL A 43 17.27 -17.78 -2.82
CA VAL A 43 17.51 -16.33 -2.89
C VAL A 43 16.49 -15.63 -3.79
N ASP A 44 16.23 -16.16 -4.98
CA ASP A 44 15.31 -15.52 -5.92
C ASP A 44 13.89 -15.50 -5.39
N ALA A 45 13.45 -16.59 -4.75
CA ALA A 45 12.12 -16.65 -4.16
C ALA A 45 11.98 -15.69 -2.99
N ILE A 46 13.04 -15.51 -2.20
CA ILE A 46 13.04 -14.53 -1.10
C ILE A 46 12.93 -13.12 -1.66
N ILE A 47 13.67 -12.81 -2.71
CA ILE A 47 13.60 -11.49 -3.36
C ILE A 47 12.19 -11.21 -3.90
N GLU A 48 11.55 -12.20 -4.50
CA GLU A 48 10.17 -12.07 -4.97
C GLU A 48 9.20 -11.77 -3.82
N CYS A 49 9.35 -12.45 -2.70
CA CYS A 49 8.51 -12.21 -1.52
C CYS A 49 8.75 -10.80 -0.95
N GLN A 50 10.00 -10.36 -0.90
CA GLN A 50 10.33 -9.00 -0.47
C GLN A 50 9.72 -7.96 -1.40
N ALA A 51 9.75 -8.19 -2.71
CA ALA A 51 9.13 -7.30 -3.67
C ALA A 51 7.62 -7.21 -3.47
N THR A 52 6.97 -8.33 -3.16
CA THR A 52 5.52 -8.35 -2.88
C THR A 52 5.19 -7.52 -1.65
N VAL A 53 5.95 -7.69 -0.56
CA VAL A 53 5.76 -6.89 0.66
C VAL A 53 5.94 -5.41 0.35
N LYS A 54 6.98 -5.07 -0.40
CA LYS A 54 7.25 -3.69 -0.78
C LYS A 54 6.11 -3.09 -1.58
N VAL A 55 5.56 -3.82 -2.54
CA VAL A 55 4.44 -3.33 -3.36
C VAL A 55 3.22 -3.02 -2.48
N VAL A 56 2.88 -3.90 -1.55
CA VAL A 56 1.77 -3.65 -0.62
C VAL A 56 2.02 -2.39 0.21
N ASP A 57 3.22 -2.25 0.74
CA ASP A 57 3.58 -1.07 1.54
C ASP A 57 3.58 0.21 0.68
N ASP A 58 4.01 0.12 -0.57
CA ASP A 58 3.98 1.24 -1.51
C ASP A 58 2.55 1.67 -1.85
N ILE A 59 1.63 0.72 -2.02
CA ILE A 59 0.21 1.03 -2.25
C ILE A 59 -0.34 1.83 -1.07
N ARG A 60 -0.06 1.40 0.14
CA ARG A 60 -0.52 2.11 1.34
C ARG A 60 0.08 3.50 1.46
N ALA A 61 1.37 3.63 1.17
CA ALA A 61 2.04 4.92 1.17
C ALA A 61 1.47 5.87 0.11
N ASP A 62 1.14 5.36 -1.06
CA ASP A 62 0.54 6.16 -2.12
C ASP A 62 -0.86 6.66 -1.75
N LEU A 63 -1.66 5.82 -1.08
CA LEU A 63 -2.98 6.26 -0.61
C LEU A 63 -2.84 7.41 0.38
N GLU A 64 -1.89 7.32 1.31
CA GLU A 64 -1.61 8.43 2.24
C GLU A 64 -1.16 9.68 1.52
N ARG A 65 -0.32 9.53 0.51
CA ARG A 65 0.15 10.66 -0.30
C ARG A 65 -1.01 11.36 -1.01
N PHE A 66 -1.94 10.61 -1.58
CA PHE A 66 -3.12 11.19 -2.21
C PHE A 66 -3.97 11.97 -1.21
N VAL A 67 -4.16 11.43 -0.02
CA VAL A 67 -4.90 12.13 1.03
C VAL A 67 -4.22 13.45 1.42
N ARG A 68 -2.90 13.42 1.59
CA ARG A 68 -2.13 14.64 1.92
C ARG A 68 -2.18 15.68 0.80
N SER A 69 -2.09 15.24 -0.43
CA SER A 69 -2.16 16.15 -1.59
C SER A 69 -3.50 16.84 -1.68
N GLY A 70 -4.59 16.14 -1.40
CA GLY A 70 -5.92 16.73 -1.35
C GLY A 70 -6.04 17.78 -0.26
N ARG A 71 -5.46 17.52 0.92
CA ARG A 71 -5.45 18.48 2.02
C ARG A 71 -4.67 19.74 1.68
N LYS A 72 -3.55 19.60 1.03
CA LYS A 72 -2.72 20.76 0.66
C LYS A 72 -3.41 21.69 -0.32
N ARG A 73 -4.23 21.13 -1.21
CA ARG A 73 -4.94 21.94 -2.20
C ARG A 73 -6.14 22.66 -1.60
N LYS A 74 -6.78 22.02 -0.67
CA LYS A 74 -8.01 22.53 -0.06
C LYS A 74 -7.86 23.91 0.55
N PRO A 75 -6.83 24.19 1.33
CA PRO A 75 -6.68 25.50 1.96
C PRO A 75 -6.45 26.66 1.00
N ALA A 76 -6.01 26.39 -0.19
CA ALA A 76 -5.76 27.45 -1.14
C ALA A 76 -6.99 28.29 -1.42
N GLY A 77 -8.16 27.70 -1.33
CA GLY A 77 -9.40 28.42 -1.52
C GLY A 77 -9.76 29.39 -0.41
N LEU A 78 -9.02 29.36 0.67
CA LEU A 78 -9.28 30.21 1.83
C LEU A 78 -8.57 31.54 1.77
N ALA A 79 -7.67 31.69 0.85
CA ALA A 79 -6.87 32.89 0.73
C ALA A 79 -7.69 34.13 0.35
#